data_e6b3bbb26f9f39f2fc04eb7212824f38
#
_entry.id   e6b3bbb26f9f39f2fc04eb7212824f38
#
_cell.length_a   1.000
_cell.length_b   1.000
_cell.length_c   1.000
_cell.angle_alpha   90.00
_cell.angle_beta   90.00
_cell.angle_gamma   90.00
#
_symmetry.space_group_name_H-M   'P 1'
#
loop_
_entity.id
_entity.type
_entity.pdbx_description
1 polymer ?
#
loop_
_entity_poly.entity_id
_entity_poly.type
_entity_poly.pdbx_seq_one_letter_code
_entity_poly.pdbx_strand_id
1 'polypeptide(L)'
;MGLIFSAVGEVYELSEEQFPVFSAIAGASGAFIHLYIDALASAGVKNGLSRNFAENLACQTVLGSAYLTKQSDEHPIELMDTVCSPGGTTIEGVHTLKILGFESAVHQAIDAIIEKDKKLGSC
;
A
#
# COMPACT_ATOMS: atom_id res chain seq x y z
N MET A 1 10.45 -7.43 -27.02
CA MET A 1 11.56 -7.53 -26.05
C MET A 1 11.16 -6.81 -24.78
N GLY A 2 11.34 -7.44 -23.64
CA GLY A 2 11.02 -6.85 -22.35
C GLY A 2 12.10 -5.91 -21.84
N LEU A 3 11.70 -4.98 -20.98
CA LEU A 3 12.62 -4.13 -20.23
C LEU A 3 12.86 -4.75 -18.86
N ILE A 4 14.06 -4.57 -18.32
CA ILE A 4 14.44 -5.12 -17.02
C ILE A 4 14.59 -3.97 -16.03
N PHE A 5 13.86 -4.04 -14.91
CA PHE A 5 13.89 -3.03 -13.86
C PHE A 5 14.09 -3.67 -12.50
N SER A 6 14.72 -2.92 -11.60
CA SER A 6 14.92 -3.31 -10.21
C SER A 6 14.04 -2.46 -9.32
N ALA A 7 13.30 -3.11 -8.41
CA ALA A 7 12.46 -2.43 -7.42
C ALA A 7 12.55 -3.19 -6.10
N VAL A 8 12.87 -2.48 -5.03
CA VAL A 8 12.97 -3.05 -3.66
C VAL A 8 13.88 -4.29 -3.62
N GLY A 9 14.98 -4.26 -4.37
CA GLY A 9 15.95 -5.35 -4.38
C GLY A 9 15.63 -6.52 -5.30
N GLU A 10 14.55 -6.46 -6.05
CA GLU A 10 14.20 -7.47 -7.03
C GLU A 10 14.26 -6.91 -8.45
N VAL A 11 14.52 -7.80 -9.41
CA VAL A 11 14.60 -7.44 -10.82
C VAL A 11 13.39 -8.00 -11.56
N TYR A 12 12.76 -7.16 -12.36
CA TYR A 12 11.57 -7.53 -13.12
C TYR A 12 11.79 -7.30 -14.60
N GLU A 13 11.27 -8.21 -15.42
CA GLU A 13 11.24 -8.07 -16.88
C GLU A 13 9.84 -7.66 -17.31
N LEU A 14 9.74 -6.54 -18.05
CA LEU A 14 8.48 -5.92 -18.43
C LEU A 14 8.43 -5.61 -19.91
N SER A 15 7.22 -5.61 -20.47
CA SER A 15 6.96 -5.01 -21.78
C SER A 15 6.88 -3.49 -21.62
N GLU A 16 7.03 -2.77 -22.73
CA GLU A 16 6.93 -1.30 -22.70
C GLU A 16 5.54 -0.84 -22.25
N GLU A 17 4.50 -1.60 -22.59
CA GLU A 17 3.12 -1.27 -22.20
C GLU A 17 2.89 -1.36 -20.70
N GLN A 18 3.64 -2.21 -20.01
CA GLN A 18 3.52 -2.39 -18.57
C GLN A 18 4.33 -1.38 -17.76
N PHE A 19 5.28 -0.69 -18.41
CA PHE A 19 6.19 0.19 -17.70
C PHE A 19 5.49 1.32 -16.93
N PRO A 20 4.50 2.03 -17.49
CA PRO A 20 3.83 3.10 -16.72
C PRO A 20 3.14 2.59 -15.46
N VAL A 21 2.50 1.43 -15.52
CA VAL A 21 1.85 0.82 -14.36
C VAL A 21 2.90 0.36 -13.35
N PHE A 22 3.95 -0.30 -13.81
CA PHE A 22 5.06 -0.73 -12.96
C PHE A 22 5.66 0.47 -12.23
N SER A 23 5.95 1.55 -12.96
CA SER A 23 6.53 2.76 -12.38
C SER A 23 5.61 3.40 -11.33
N ALA A 24 4.30 3.40 -11.57
CA ALA A 24 3.35 3.91 -10.60
C ALA A 24 3.36 3.07 -9.30
N ILE A 25 3.35 1.75 -9.43
CA ILE A 25 3.29 0.87 -8.27
C ILE A 25 4.65 0.76 -7.58
N ALA A 26 5.71 0.52 -8.31
CA ALA A 26 7.03 0.27 -7.72
C ALA A 26 7.80 1.56 -7.40
N GLY A 27 7.61 2.59 -8.19
CA GLY A 27 8.35 3.84 -8.03
C GLY A 27 7.62 4.91 -7.23
N ALA A 28 6.35 5.13 -7.53
CA ALA A 28 5.61 6.26 -6.94
C ALA A 28 4.78 5.87 -5.72
N SER A 29 4.23 4.66 -5.67
CA SER A 29 3.30 4.30 -4.60
C SER A 29 3.97 4.14 -3.24
N GLY A 30 5.30 4.15 -3.18
CA GLY A 30 6.03 4.23 -1.91
C GLY A 30 5.60 5.44 -1.10
N ALA A 31 5.28 6.56 -1.77
CA ALA A 31 4.76 7.74 -1.10
C ALA A 31 3.42 7.46 -0.40
N PHE A 32 2.58 6.60 -0.99
CA PHE A 32 1.30 6.22 -0.38
C PHE A 32 1.52 5.43 0.90
N ILE A 33 2.56 4.60 0.94
CA ILE A 33 2.89 3.83 2.14
C ILE A 33 3.34 4.77 3.26
N HIS A 34 4.16 5.79 2.95
CA HIS A 34 4.55 6.80 3.94
C HIS A 34 3.33 7.57 4.45
N LEU A 35 2.41 7.91 3.55
CA LEU A 35 1.16 8.58 3.93
C LEU A 35 0.30 7.67 4.83
N TYR A 36 0.23 6.39 4.52
CA TYR A 36 -0.51 5.41 5.32
C TYR A 36 0.11 5.26 6.71
N ILE A 37 1.44 5.16 6.79
CA ILE A 37 2.16 5.08 8.07
C ILE A 37 1.85 6.32 8.91
N ASP A 38 1.91 7.50 8.29
CA ASP A 38 1.58 8.74 8.99
C ASP A 38 0.12 8.76 9.48
N ALA A 39 -0.81 8.28 8.66
CA ALA A 39 -2.22 8.22 9.05
C ALA A 39 -2.44 7.27 10.24
N LEU A 40 -1.78 6.11 10.24
CA LEU A 40 -1.84 5.18 11.37
C LEU A 40 -1.24 5.82 12.63
N ALA A 41 -0.08 6.46 12.50
CA ALA A 41 0.59 7.12 13.62
C ALA A 41 -0.27 8.25 14.18
N SER A 42 -0.85 9.06 13.31
CA SER A 42 -1.74 10.16 13.68
C SER A 42 -2.98 9.64 14.43
N ALA A 43 -3.55 8.53 13.97
CA ALA A 43 -4.67 7.89 14.67
C ALA A 43 -4.25 7.41 16.07
N GLY A 44 -3.02 6.90 16.19
CA GLY A 44 -2.46 6.51 17.48
C GLY A 44 -2.32 7.70 18.43
N VAL A 45 -1.82 8.82 17.93
CA VAL A 45 -1.68 10.05 18.71
C VAL A 45 -3.04 10.57 19.17
N LYS A 46 -4.03 10.57 18.26
CA LYS A 46 -5.39 10.97 18.58
C LYS A 46 -5.97 10.14 19.73
N ASN A 47 -5.54 8.89 19.86
CA ASN A 47 -6.03 7.97 20.88
C ASN A 47 -5.06 7.78 22.04
N GLY A 48 -4.07 8.67 22.20
CA GLY A 48 -3.29 8.76 23.43
C GLY A 48 -1.84 8.28 23.39
N LEU A 49 -1.35 7.83 22.23
CA LEU A 49 0.05 7.43 22.11
C LEU A 49 0.94 8.66 21.83
N SER A 50 2.20 8.60 22.29
CA SER A 50 3.16 9.61 21.88
C SER A 50 3.43 9.48 20.37
N ARG A 51 3.78 10.60 19.72
CA ARG A 51 4.07 10.62 18.28
C ARG A 51 5.17 9.65 17.92
N ASN A 52 6.26 9.67 18.66
CA ASN A 52 7.42 8.84 18.37
C ASN A 52 7.09 7.35 18.46
N PHE A 53 6.38 6.96 19.51
CA PHE A 53 5.96 5.56 19.66
C PHE A 53 4.98 5.15 18.58
N ALA A 54 4.01 6.01 18.26
CA ALA A 54 3.00 5.73 17.24
C ALA A 54 3.63 5.53 15.85
N GLU A 55 4.62 6.36 15.49
CA GLU A 55 5.34 6.23 14.22
C GLU A 55 6.11 4.92 14.13
N ASN A 56 6.82 4.55 15.19
CA ASN A 56 7.57 3.29 15.23
C ASN A 56 6.63 2.09 15.12
N LEU A 57 5.53 2.13 15.85
CA LEU A 57 4.53 1.06 15.85
C LEU A 57 3.89 0.91 14.47
N ALA A 58 3.49 2.01 13.85
CA ALA A 58 2.88 2.00 12.53
C ALA A 58 3.85 1.44 11.48
N CYS A 59 5.10 1.90 11.50
CA CYS A 59 6.12 1.44 10.58
C CYS A 59 6.36 -0.07 10.73
N GLN A 60 6.49 -0.56 11.96
CA GLN A 60 6.73 -1.98 12.23
C GLN A 60 5.54 -2.83 11.78
N THR A 61 4.33 -2.34 11.97
CA THR A 61 3.11 -3.06 11.54
C THR A 61 3.05 -3.20 10.03
N VAL A 62 3.35 -2.12 9.30
CA VAL A 62 3.38 -2.17 7.83
C VAL A 62 4.48 -3.11 7.35
N LEU A 63 5.67 -3.00 7.92
CA LEU A 63 6.80 -3.86 7.56
C LEU A 63 6.47 -5.33 7.78
N GLY A 64 5.94 -5.68 8.95
CA GLY A 64 5.61 -7.06 9.28
C GLY A 64 4.52 -7.64 8.41
N SER A 65 3.49 -6.85 8.12
CA SER A 65 2.39 -7.29 7.25
C SER A 65 2.86 -7.50 5.81
N ALA A 66 3.68 -6.58 5.29
CA ALA A 66 4.24 -6.72 3.95
C ALA A 66 5.16 -7.95 3.86
N TYR A 67 5.98 -8.17 4.86
CA TYR A 67 6.86 -9.33 4.92
C TYR A 67 6.05 -10.64 4.94
N LEU A 68 5.01 -10.69 5.77
CA LEU A 68 4.15 -11.87 5.83
C LEU A 68 3.50 -12.17 4.48
N THR A 69 2.97 -11.13 3.83
CA THR A 69 2.37 -11.27 2.50
C THR A 69 3.39 -11.80 1.49
N LYS A 70 4.62 -11.27 1.54
CA LYS A 70 5.69 -11.67 0.62
C LYS A 70 6.07 -13.14 0.81
N GLN A 71 6.09 -13.62 2.05
CA GLN A 71 6.51 -14.99 2.40
C GLN A 71 5.39 -16.02 2.26
N SER A 72 4.14 -15.59 2.22
CA SER A 72 2.97 -16.47 2.16
C SER A 72 2.54 -16.75 0.72
N ASP A 73 2.01 -17.94 0.48
CA ASP A 73 1.36 -18.28 -0.79
C ASP A 73 -0.12 -17.87 -0.77
N GLU A 74 -0.63 -17.41 0.36
CA GLU A 74 -2.02 -17.02 0.49
C GLU A 74 -2.26 -15.62 -0.07
N HIS A 75 -3.47 -15.41 -0.57
CA HIS A 75 -3.91 -14.10 -1.04
C HIS A 75 -3.96 -13.11 0.13
N PRO A 76 -3.64 -11.82 -0.09
CA PRO A 76 -3.71 -10.81 0.99
C PRO A 76 -5.06 -10.78 1.72
N ILE A 77 -6.16 -11.02 1.04
CA ILE A 77 -7.48 -11.05 1.67
C ILE A 77 -7.61 -12.24 2.63
N GLU A 78 -7.02 -13.39 2.29
CA GLU A 78 -7.00 -14.54 3.21
C GLU A 78 -6.19 -14.24 4.46
N LEU A 79 -5.05 -13.55 4.30
CA LEU A 79 -4.23 -13.12 5.43
C LEU A 79 -4.98 -12.11 6.29
N MET A 80 -5.71 -11.18 5.68
CA MET A 80 -6.56 -10.23 6.39
C MET A 80 -7.59 -10.97 7.24
N ASP A 81 -8.23 -11.99 6.66
CA ASP A 81 -9.25 -12.75 7.37
C ASP A 81 -8.72 -13.45 8.62
N THR A 82 -7.43 -13.83 8.64
CA THR A 82 -6.85 -14.48 9.82
C THR A 82 -6.82 -13.58 11.05
N VAL A 83 -6.84 -12.26 10.86
CA VAL A 83 -6.85 -11.30 11.98
C VAL A 83 -8.23 -10.67 12.19
N CYS A 84 -9.24 -11.11 11.46
CA CYS A 84 -10.62 -10.61 11.55
C CYS A 84 -11.52 -11.70 12.13
N SER A 85 -11.66 -11.74 13.45
CA SER A 85 -12.59 -12.66 14.08
C SER A 85 -14.04 -12.20 13.92
N PRO A 86 -15.02 -13.13 13.86
CA PRO A 86 -16.43 -12.76 13.77
C PRO A 86 -16.83 -11.83 14.93
N GLY A 87 -17.39 -10.67 14.58
CA GLY A 87 -17.82 -9.68 15.58
C GLY A 87 -16.70 -8.98 16.32
N GLY A 88 -15.43 -9.18 15.91
CA GLY A 88 -14.29 -8.59 16.59
C GLY A 88 -14.02 -7.13 16.18
N THR A 89 -12.97 -6.56 16.76
CA THR A 89 -12.62 -5.15 16.54
C THR A 89 -11.98 -4.90 15.20
N THR A 90 -11.14 -5.82 14.73
CA THR A 90 -10.41 -5.64 13.47
C THR A 90 -11.35 -5.57 12.28
N ILE A 91 -12.37 -6.43 12.22
CA ILE A 91 -13.33 -6.40 11.11
C ILE A 91 -14.12 -5.09 11.07
N GLU A 92 -14.39 -4.47 12.22
CA GLU A 92 -15.02 -3.15 12.27
C GLU A 92 -14.16 -2.09 11.60
N GLY A 93 -12.86 -2.12 11.86
CA GLY A 93 -11.91 -1.22 11.20
C GLY A 93 -11.85 -1.44 9.69
N VAL A 94 -11.76 -2.69 9.25
CA VAL A 94 -11.73 -3.05 7.83
C VAL A 94 -13.01 -2.57 7.14
N HIS A 95 -14.17 -2.82 7.76
CA HIS A 95 -15.46 -2.41 7.22
C HIS A 95 -15.54 -0.88 7.06
N THR A 96 -15.04 -0.15 8.04
CA THR A 96 -15.00 1.32 7.99
C THR A 96 -14.16 1.80 6.81
N LEU A 97 -12.97 1.20 6.61
CA LEU A 97 -12.13 1.55 5.47
C LEU A 97 -12.83 1.29 4.14
N LYS A 98 -13.55 0.17 4.04
CA LYS A 98 -14.28 -0.17 2.81
C LYS A 98 -15.41 0.84 2.54
N ILE A 99 -16.19 1.19 3.56
CA ILE A 99 -17.27 2.16 3.42
C ILE A 99 -16.74 3.52 2.98
N LEU A 100 -15.60 3.93 3.51
CA LEU A 100 -14.99 5.23 3.19
C LEU A 100 -14.21 5.22 1.87
N GLY A 101 -14.20 4.11 1.14
CA GLY A 101 -13.65 4.05 -0.20
C GLY A 101 -12.15 3.86 -0.29
N PHE A 102 -11.56 3.12 0.65
CA PHE A 102 -10.11 2.90 0.66
C PHE A 102 -9.59 2.33 -0.66
N GLU A 103 -10.20 1.26 -1.16
CA GLU A 103 -9.79 0.62 -2.41
C GLU A 103 -9.92 1.58 -3.59
N SER A 104 -11.06 2.27 -3.68
CA SER A 104 -11.31 3.25 -4.74
C SER A 104 -10.27 4.38 -4.70
N ALA A 105 -9.91 4.86 -3.53
CA ALA A 105 -8.90 5.91 -3.38
C ALA A 105 -7.55 5.45 -3.92
N VAL A 106 -7.15 4.21 -3.61
CA VAL A 106 -5.89 3.66 -4.10
C VAL A 106 -5.90 3.52 -5.62
N HIS A 107 -6.98 2.98 -6.19
CA HIS A 107 -7.14 2.82 -7.63
C HIS A 107 -7.06 4.18 -8.34
N GLN A 108 -7.80 5.16 -7.86
CA GLN A 108 -7.81 6.49 -8.45
C GLN A 108 -6.45 7.18 -8.34
N ALA A 109 -5.73 6.97 -7.25
CA ALA A 109 -4.39 7.53 -7.08
C ALA A 109 -3.41 6.96 -8.10
N ILE A 110 -3.44 5.65 -8.33
CA ILE A 110 -2.60 5.02 -9.35
C ILE A 110 -2.97 5.51 -10.75
N ASP A 111 -4.27 5.57 -11.05
CA ASP A 111 -4.74 6.07 -12.34
C ASP A 111 -4.29 7.51 -12.58
N ALA A 112 -4.31 8.35 -11.55
CA ALA A 112 -3.87 9.73 -11.64
C ALA A 112 -2.38 9.85 -11.97
N ILE A 113 -1.55 8.97 -11.37
CA ILE A 113 -0.12 8.93 -11.67
C ILE A 113 0.12 8.54 -13.12
N ILE A 114 -0.55 7.50 -13.60
CA ILE A 114 -0.41 7.02 -14.97
C ILE A 114 -0.84 8.10 -15.95
N GLU A 115 -1.96 8.75 -15.68
CA GLU A 115 -2.48 9.83 -16.54
C GLU A 115 -1.51 11.00 -16.61
N LYS A 116 -0.94 11.41 -15.48
CA LYS A 116 0.04 12.50 -15.43
C LYS A 116 1.32 12.14 -16.17
N ASP A 117 1.77 10.90 -15.99
CA ASP A 117 2.96 10.39 -16.66
C ASP A 117 2.80 10.41 -18.18
N LYS A 118 1.64 10.01 -18.69
CA LYS A 118 1.33 10.07 -20.11
C LYS A 118 1.37 11.50 -20.64
N LYS A 119 0.83 12.45 -19.89
CA LYS A 119 0.86 13.87 -20.28
C LYS A 119 2.28 14.39 -20.37
N LEU A 120 3.13 14.04 -19.42
CA LEU A 120 4.53 14.46 -19.43
C LEU A 120 5.31 13.78 -20.56
N GLY A 121 5.01 12.53 -20.85
CA GLY A 121 5.64 11.78 -21.93
C GLY A 121 5.22 12.22 -23.32
N SER A 122 4.12 12.94 -23.44
CA SER A 122 3.59 13.44 -24.73
C SER A 122 4.24 14.73 -25.22
N CYS A 123 5.10 15.32 -24.40
CA CYS A 123 5.76 16.60 -24.74
C CYS A 123 7.00 16.43 -25.63
#